data_e010e872b306a973e723861f83d711b9
#
_entry.id   e010e872b306a973e723861f83d711b9
#
_cell.length_a   1.000
_cell.length_b   1.000
_cell.length_c   1.000
_cell.angle_alpha   90.00
_cell.angle_beta   90.00
_cell.angle_gamma   90.00
#
_symmetry.space_group_name_H-M   'P 1'
#
loop_
_entity.id
_entity.type
_entity.pdbx_description
1 polymer ?
#
loop_
_entity_poly.entity_id
_entity_poly.type
_entity_poly.pdbx_seq_one_letter_code
_entity_poly.pdbx_strand_id
1 'polypeptide(L)'
;MRNARALIVFLLLVGSSAVGADLGRAVGAVTIDGKPIVLQYAYAVDHQKNQLTNKNSDTRIILTDKPLPDGTKLDDVDYNFPDGILGVVVCVSSPSDNVSHVVVQHPTGTYDGGYFEGVQDYKFKRVRGDRGTIGGTLQSKKVTTNTMSFFFDAEFAASVK
;
A
#
# COMPACT_ATOMS: atom_id res chain seq x y z
N MET A 1 2.56 -30.67 48.00
CA MET A 1 2.19 -30.81 46.58
C MET A 1 2.41 -29.46 45.90
N ARG A 2 3.49 -29.32 45.10
CA ARG A 2 3.86 -28.06 44.45
C ARG A 2 3.55 -28.21 42.96
N ASN A 3 2.56 -27.48 42.46
CA ASN A 3 2.20 -27.44 41.04
C ASN A 3 3.16 -26.52 40.33
N ALA A 4 4.08 -27.10 39.55
CA ALA A 4 4.93 -26.36 38.58
C ALA A 4 4.07 -26.06 37.36
N ARG A 5 3.73 -24.78 37.15
CA ARG A 5 3.16 -24.28 35.89
C ARG A 5 4.30 -24.06 34.91
N ALA A 6 4.37 -24.91 33.91
CA ALA A 6 5.28 -24.72 32.75
C ALA A 6 4.79 -23.51 31.94
N LEU A 7 5.59 -22.46 31.91
CA LEU A 7 5.41 -21.30 31.05
C LEU A 7 6.02 -21.65 29.69
N ILE A 8 5.19 -21.98 28.71
CA ILE A 8 5.65 -22.17 27.33
C ILE A 8 5.79 -20.77 26.73
N VAL A 9 7.01 -20.28 26.65
CA VAL A 9 7.37 -19.09 25.90
C VAL A 9 7.46 -19.48 24.40
N PHE A 10 6.45 -19.09 23.62
CA PHE A 10 6.50 -19.16 22.17
C PHE A 10 7.45 -18.04 21.67
N LEU A 11 8.70 -18.39 21.43
CA LEU A 11 9.66 -17.51 20.80
C LEU A 11 9.35 -17.48 19.30
N LEU A 12 8.57 -16.49 18.85
CA LEU A 12 8.42 -16.19 17.44
C LEU A 12 9.76 -15.62 16.94
N LEU A 13 10.57 -16.49 16.37
CA LEU A 13 11.71 -16.11 15.53
C LEU A 13 11.16 -15.41 14.29
N VAL A 14 11.00 -14.09 14.36
CA VAL A 14 10.86 -13.27 13.16
C VAL A 14 12.22 -13.22 12.49
N GLY A 15 12.47 -14.22 11.66
CA GLY A 15 13.57 -14.19 10.72
C GLY A 15 13.33 -13.07 9.73
N SER A 16 14.05 -11.95 9.87
CA SER A 16 14.13 -10.91 8.85
C SER A 16 14.88 -11.46 7.64
N SER A 17 14.22 -12.28 6.85
CA SER A 17 14.64 -12.55 5.48
C SER A 17 14.26 -11.29 4.70
N ALA A 18 15.26 -10.54 4.22
CA ALA A 18 15.10 -9.53 3.19
C ALA A 18 14.78 -10.25 1.86
N VAL A 19 13.65 -10.94 1.82
CA VAL A 19 13.10 -11.52 0.60
C VAL A 19 12.13 -10.46 0.10
N GLY A 20 12.59 -9.63 -0.82
CA GLY A 20 11.70 -8.69 -1.50
C GLY A 20 10.51 -9.45 -2.08
N ALA A 21 9.32 -8.87 -1.98
CA ALA A 21 8.12 -9.46 -2.54
C ALA A 21 8.33 -9.86 -4.02
N ASP A 22 7.71 -10.94 -4.45
CA ASP A 22 7.70 -11.36 -5.85
C ASP A 22 6.97 -10.30 -6.70
N LEU A 23 7.35 -10.21 -7.96
CA LEU A 23 6.74 -9.27 -8.90
C LEU A 23 5.22 -9.50 -9.02
N GLY A 24 4.44 -8.44 -8.88
CA GLY A 24 2.97 -8.50 -8.83
C GLY A 24 2.40 -8.88 -7.46
N ARG A 25 3.24 -8.95 -6.42
CA ARG A 25 2.82 -9.37 -5.07
C ARG A 25 3.01 -8.27 -4.05
N ALA A 26 2.13 -8.28 -3.08
CA ALA A 26 2.24 -7.53 -1.84
C ALA A 26 2.23 -8.49 -0.64
N VAL A 27 2.92 -8.10 0.42
CA VAL A 27 2.94 -8.81 1.71
C VAL A 27 2.75 -7.79 2.80
N GLY A 28 1.63 -7.84 3.48
CA GLY A 28 1.28 -6.89 4.52
C GLY A 28 -0.22 -6.73 4.70
N ALA A 29 -0.62 -5.65 5.34
CA ALA A 29 -2.03 -5.39 5.59
C ALA A 29 -2.35 -3.88 5.64
N VAL A 30 -3.59 -3.55 5.32
CA VAL A 30 -4.23 -2.32 5.78
C VAL A 30 -5.20 -2.68 6.90
N THR A 31 -5.08 -2.02 8.04
CA THR A 31 -6.00 -2.20 9.17
C THR A 31 -6.98 -1.03 9.19
N ILE A 32 -8.26 -1.33 9.12
CA ILE A 32 -9.33 -0.34 9.10
C ILE A 32 -10.27 -0.62 10.28
N ASP A 33 -10.45 0.38 11.15
CA ASP A 33 -11.24 0.26 12.39
C ASP A 33 -10.88 -0.99 13.21
N GLY A 34 -9.58 -1.29 13.29
CA GLY A 34 -9.05 -2.44 14.00
C GLY A 34 -9.16 -3.78 13.27
N LYS A 35 -9.70 -3.82 12.06
CA LYS A 35 -9.83 -5.04 11.26
C LYS A 35 -8.76 -5.08 10.17
N PRO A 36 -7.85 -6.06 10.17
CA PRO A 36 -6.83 -6.19 9.14
C PRO A 36 -7.41 -6.76 7.85
N ILE A 37 -7.01 -6.17 6.73
CA ILE A 37 -7.23 -6.66 5.36
C ILE A 37 -5.86 -7.02 4.81
N VAL A 38 -5.65 -8.28 4.49
CA VAL A 38 -4.37 -8.77 3.96
C VAL A 38 -4.20 -8.32 2.52
N LEU A 39 -3.10 -7.63 2.22
CA LEU A 39 -2.74 -7.20 0.87
C LEU A 39 -1.88 -8.29 0.22
N GLN A 40 -2.25 -8.72 -0.98
CA GLN A 40 -1.62 -9.85 -1.65
C GLN A 40 -1.13 -9.53 -3.07
N TYR A 41 -1.73 -8.54 -3.72
CA TYR A 41 -1.45 -8.17 -5.11
C TYR A 41 -0.92 -6.75 -5.18
N ALA A 42 0.02 -6.53 -6.09
CA ALA A 42 0.63 -5.24 -6.32
C ALA A 42 0.63 -4.90 -7.81
N TYR A 43 0.19 -3.70 -8.12
CA TYR A 43 0.20 -3.13 -9.46
C TYR A 43 0.83 -1.75 -9.40
N ALA A 44 1.42 -1.32 -10.51
CA ALA A 44 1.92 0.04 -10.64
C ALA A 44 1.67 0.58 -12.03
N VAL A 45 1.43 1.88 -12.11
CA VAL A 45 1.29 2.60 -13.37
C VAL A 45 1.91 3.97 -13.24
N ASP A 46 2.58 4.44 -14.29
CA ASP A 46 3.07 5.81 -14.34
C ASP A 46 1.86 6.74 -14.51
N HIS A 47 1.60 7.52 -13.48
CA HIS A 47 0.53 8.51 -13.54
C HIS A 47 0.93 9.65 -14.45
N GLN A 48 0.10 9.92 -15.46
CA GLN A 48 0.38 10.94 -16.44
C GLN A 48 0.56 12.30 -15.80
N LYS A 49 1.52 13.05 -16.37
CA LYS A 49 1.87 14.44 -16.14
C LYS A 49 0.86 15.23 -15.31
N ASN A 50 1.30 15.68 -14.16
CA ASN A 50 0.63 16.78 -13.51
C ASN A 50 0.47 17.93 -14.53
N GLN A 51 -0.75 18.21 -14.96
CA GLN A 51 -1.06 19.18 -16.00
C GLN A 51 -0.58 20.60 -15.64
N LEU A 52 -0.44 20.89 -14.35
CA LEU A 52 0.04 22.18 -13.85
C LEU A 52 1.56 22.31 -13.94
N THR A 53 2.31 21.24 -13.74
CA THR A 53 3.78 21.29 -13.71
C THR A 53 4.44 20.72 -14.96
N ASN A 54 3.67 20.04 -15.83
CA ASN A 54 4.13 19.33 -17.03
C ASN A 54 5.29 18.35 -16.76
N LYS A 55 5.46 17.92 -15.51
CA LYS A 55 6.46 16.94 -15.09
C LYS A 55 5.82 15.58 -14.90
N ASN A 56 6.40 14.55 -15.48
CA ASN A 56 6.11 13.17 -15.12
C ASN A 56 6.61 12.97 -13.71
N SER A 57 5.74 12.72 -12.78
CA SER A 57 6.27 12.72 -11.45
C SER A 57 5.74 11.61 -10.57
N ASP A 58 4.55 11.11 -10.82
CA ASP A 58 3.96 10.21 -9.85
C ASP A 58 3.81 8.80 -10.42
N THR A 59 4.29 7.81 -9.68
CA THR A 59 3.95 6.41 -9.91
C THR A 59 2.83 6.06 -8.95
N ARG A 60 1.73 5.56 -9.49
CA ARG A 60 0.61 5.06 -8.72
C ARG A 60 0.85 3.59 -8.38
N ILE A 61 0.85 3.27 -7.10
CA ILE A 61 1.01 1.94 -6.54
C ILE A 61 -0.35 1.50 -5.99
N ILE A 62 -0.83 0.33 -6.43
CA ILE A 62 -2.14 -0.21 -6.06
C ILE A 62 -1.89 -1.55 -5.37
N LEU A 63 -2.25 -1.66 -4.10
CA LEU A 63 -2.14 -2.89 -3.31
C LEU A 63 -3.54 -3.39 -2.97
N THR A 64 -3.86 -4.66 -3.29
CA THR A 64 -5.21 -5.20 -3.14
C THR A 64 -5.23 -6.55 -2.41
N ASP A 65 -6.38 -6.88 -1.82
CA ASP A 65 -6.66 -8.16 -1.17
C ASP A 65 -6.93 -9.29 -2.18
N LYS A 66 -7.48 -8.92 -3.36
CA LYS A 66 -7.83 -9.83 -4.46
C LYS A 66 -7.23 -9.33 -5.76
N PRO A 67 -7.07 -10.20 -6.78
CA PRO A 67 -6.59 -9.76 -8.08
C PRO A 67 -7.58 -8.78 -8.71
N LEU A 68 -7.06 -7.75 -9.36
CA LEU A 68 -7.87 -6.86 -10.18
C LEU A 68 -8.39 -7.63 -11.41
N PRO A 69 -9.64 -7.42 -11.85
CA PRO A 69 -10.18 -8.02 -13.06
C PRO A 69 -9.33 -7.70 -14.28
N ASP A 70 -9.29 -8.63 -15.25
CA ASP A 70 -8.62 -8.39 -16.51
C ASP A 70 -9.22 -7.17 -17.24
N GLY A 71 -8.35 -6.35 -17.80
CA GLY A 71 -8.74 -5.11 -18.46
C GLY A 71 -9.01 -3.92 -17.53
N THR A 72 -8.81 -4.07 -16.22
CA THR A 72 -8.89 -2.92 -15.28
C THR A 72 -7.91 -1.84 -15.70
N LYS A 73 -8.42 -0.62 -15.86
CA LYS A 73 -7.60 0.57 -16.12
C LYS A 73 -6.98 1.03 -14.82
N LEU A 74 -5.68 0.81 -14.66
CA LEU A 74 -4.96 1.13 -13.41
C LEU A 74 -4.96 2.64 -13.11
N ASP A 75 -5.06 3.49 -14.13
CA ASP A 75 -5.15 4.94 -13.97
C ASP A 75 -6.44 5.41 -13.30
N ASP A 76 -7.49 4.61 -13.36
CA ASP A 76 -8.82 4.98 -12.85
C ASP A 76 -9.17 4.30 -11.52
N VAL A 77 -8.29 3.43 -10.98
CA VAL A 77 -8.61 2.58 -9.81
C VAL A 77 -8.91 3.39 -8.56
N ASP A 78 -8.27 4.54 -8.34
CA ASP A 78 -8.52 5.41 -7.19
C ASP A 78 -9.96 5.96 -7.15
N TYR A 79 -10.57 6.20 -8.31
CA TYR A 79 -11.96 6.67 -8.42
C TYR A 79 -12.96 5.55 -8.69
N ASN A 80 -12.50 4.44 -9.27
CA ASN A 80 -13.33 3.32 -9.71
C ASN A 80 -12.76 1.99 -9.24
N PHE A 81 -12.64 1.83 -7.92
CA PHE A 81 -12.19 0.57 -7.35
C PHE A 81 -13.20 -0.53 -7.69
N PRO A 82 -12.78 -1.67 -8.26
CA PRO A 82 -13.71 -2.73 -8.62
C PRO A 82 -14.47 -3.28 -7.41
N ASP A 83 -15.75 -3.58 -7.58
CA ASP A 83 -16.63 -4.07 -6.51
C ASP A 83 -16.05 -5.26 -5.76
N GLY A 84 -16.11 -5.21 -4.44
CA GLY A 84 -15.68 -6.28 -3.55
C GLY A 84 -14.17 -6.50 -3.47
N ILE A 85 -13.36 -5.60 -4.05
CA ILE A 85 -11.91 -5.54 -3.88
C ILE A 85 -11.59 -4.44 -2.88
N LEU A 86 -10.75 -4.76 -1.91
CA LEU A 86 -10.30 -3.83 -0.88
C LEU A 86 -8.80 -3.58 -1.03
N GLY A 87 -8.36 -2.39 -0.65
CA GLY A 87 -6.95 -2.10 -0.79
C GLY A 87 -6.56 -0.65 -0.57
N VAL A 88 -5.36 -0.33 -1.01
CA VAL A 88 -4.75 0.99 -0.88
C VAL A 88 -4.17 1.41 -2.22
N VAL A 89 -4.41 2.64 -2.61
CA VAL A 89 -3.70 3.32 -3.71
C VAL A 89 -2.80 4.38 -3.12
N VAL A 90 -1.54 4.38 -3.53
CA VAL A 90 -0.54 5.35 -3.08
C VAL A 90 0.15 5.94 -4.28
N CYS A 91 0.10 7.25 -4.44
CA CYS A 91 0.89 7.97 -5.45
C CYS A 91 2.22 8.41 -4.83
N VAL A 92 3.30 8.10 -5.53
CA VAL A 92 4.67 8.40 -5.11
C VAL A 92 5.34 9.28 -6.15
N SER A 93 5.81 10.43 -5.74
CA SER A 93 6.45 11.41 -6.62
C SER A 93 7.87 11.00 -6.97
N SER A 94 8.25 11.14 -8.24
CA SER A 94 9.62 10.92 -8.72
C SER A 94 10.33 12.28 -8.93
N PRO A 95 11.59 12.44 -8.52
CA PRO A 95 12.52 11.45 -7.95
C PRO A 95 12.54 11.40 -6.41
N SER A 96 11.68 12.14 -5.73
CA SER A 96 11.77 12.35 -4.27
C SER A 96 11.30 11.16 -3.44
N ASP A 97 10.55 10.21 -4.04
CA ASP A 97 9.87 9.11 -3.35
C ASP A 97 8.88 9.58 -2.24
N ASN A 98 8.46 10.83 -2.29
CA ASN A 98 7.45 11.34 -1.38
C ASN A 98 6.07 10.81 -1.74
N VAL A 99 5.29 10.43 -0.74
CA VAL A 99 3.86 10.11 -0.93
C VAL A 99 3.11 11.41 -1.16
N SER A 100 2.42 11.51 -2.29
CA SER A 100 1.64 12.69 -2.70
C SER A 100 0.14 12.50 -2.55
N HIS A 101 -0.35 11.26 -2.60
CA HIS A 101 -1.77 10.95 -2.51
C HIS A 101 -1.99 9.54 -1.97
N VAL A 102 -3.04 9.35 -1.17
CA VAL A 102 -3.45 8.04 -0.63
C VAL A 102 -4.95 7.89 -0.72
N VAL A 103 -5.38 6.77 -1.28
CA VAL A 103 -6.80 6.34 -1.27
C VAL A 103 -6.88 4.98 -0.58
N VAL A 104 -7.85 4.81 0.32
CA VAL A 104 -8.12 3.53 0.99
C VAL A 104 -9.53 3.09 0.66
N GLN A 105 -9.66 1.95 0.00
CA GLN A 105 -10.95 1.32 -0.30
C GLN A 105 -11.40 0.46 0.86
N HIS A 106 -12.57 0.76 1.39
CA HIS A 106 -13.21 0.11 2.52
C HIS A 106 -14.60 -0.45 2.13
N PRO A 107 -15.13 -1.49 2.79
CA PRO A 107 -16.46 -2.02 2.48
C PRO A 107 -17.62 -1.01 2.59
N THR A 108 -17.45 0.04 3.37
CA THR A 108 -18.47 1.09 3.60
C THR A 108 -18.20 2.39 2.85
N GLY A 109 -17.14 2.46 2.04
CA GLY A 109 -16.80 3.65 1.26
C GLY A 109 -15.31 3.78 0.98
N THR A 110 -14.94 4.93 0.45
CA THR A 110 -13.57 5.25 0.07
C THR A 110 -13.07 6.42 0.90
N TYR A 111 -11.88 6.29 1.47
CA TYR A 111 -11.13 7.43 1.96
C TYR A 111 -10.26 7.96 0.82
N ASP A 112 -10.39 9.24 0.53
CA ASP A 112 -9.52 9.98 -0.37
C ASP A 112 -8.80 11.06 0.44
N GLY A 113 -7.47 10.92 0.59
CA GLY A 113 -6.63 11.85 1.35
C GLY A 113 -6.36 13.16 0.64
N GLY A 114 -6.78 13.30 -0.62
CA GLY A 114 -6.44 14.45 -1.45
C GLY A 114 -4.94 14.48 -1.82
N TYR A 115 -4.57 15.46 -2.62
CA TYR A 115 -3.16 15.72 -2.97
C TYR A 115 -2.59 16.69 -1.95
N PHE A 116 -1.63 16.23 -1.15
CA PHE A 116 -0.92 17.07 -0.18
C PHE A 116 0.59 17.00 -0.41
N GLU A 117 1.24 18.13 -0.51
CA GLU A 117 2.69 18.19 -0.39
C GLU A 117 3.07 17.93 1.07
N GLY A 118 3.87 16.88 1.31
CA GLY A 118 4.53 16.67 2.60
C GLY A 118 3.68 16.01 3.69
N VAL A 119 2.78 15.09 3.34
CA VAL A 119 2.05 14.30 4.36
C VAL A 119 3.04 13.43 5.14
N GLN A 120 3.39 13.87 6.35
CA GLN A 120 4.36 13.18 7.22
C GLN A 120 3.87 11.84 7.79
N ASP A 121 2.61 11.49 7.54
CA ASP A 121 2.00 10.28 8.08
C ASP A 121 2.20 9.04 7.20
N TYR A 122 2.67 9.24 5.97
CA TYR A 122 2.92 8.18 5.01
C TYR A 122 4.41 8.12 4.65
N LYS A 123 4.93 6.89 4.48
CA LYS A 123 6.32 6.67 4.08
C LYS A 123 6.39 5.62 2.99
N PHE A 124 7.12 5.93 1.95
CA PHE A 124 7.60 4.98 0.97
C PHE A 124 9.11 4.86 1.07
N LYS A 125 9.62 3.63 1.10
CA LYS A 125 11.05 3.33 1.03
C LYS A 125 11.29 2.41 -0.16
N ARG A 126 11.89 2.93 -1.22
CA ARG A 126 12.24 2.17 -2.41
C ARG A 126 13.35 1.16 -2.09
N VAL A 127 13.15 -0.09 -2.50
CA VAL A 127 14.14 -1.17 -2.39
C VAL A 127 14.58 -1.63 -3.78
N ARG A 128 13.65 -1.56 -4.78
CA ARG A 128 13.91 -1.89 -6.18
C ARG A 128 13.38 -0.79 -7.09
N GLY A 129 14.05 -0.58 -8.20
CA GLY A 129 13.66 0.40 -9.20
C GLY A 129 14.50 0.26 -10.45
N ASP A 130 14.45 -0.94 -11.07
CA ASP A 130 14.97 -1.09 -12.44
C ASP A 130 13.96 -0.54 -13.43
N ARG A 131 14.38 -0.33 -14.69
CA ARG A 131 13.47 0.16 -15.74
C ARG A 131 12.23 -0.73 -15.83
N GLY A 132 11.06 -0.12 -15.59
CA GLY A 132 9.78 -0.80 -15.69
C GLY A 132 9.36 -1.60 -14.42
N THR A 133 10.09 -1.46 -13.31
CA THR A 133 9.67 -2.07 -12.02
C THR A 133 9.78 -1.09 -10.87
N ILE A 134 8.92 -1.25 -9.88
CA ILE A 134 8.98 -0.54 -8.61
C ILE A 134 8.74 -1.53 -7.48
N GLY A 135 9.48 -1.39 -6.39
CA GLY A 135 9.27 -2.20 -5.20
C GLY A 135 9.84 -1.53 -3.97
N GLY A 136 9.27 -1.86 -2.83
CA GLY A 136 9.68 -1.27 -1.57
C GLY A 136 8.68 -1.52 -0.45
N THR A 137 8.78 -0.71 0.59
CA THR A 137 7.86 -0.73 1.72
C THR A 137 7.01 0.53 1.75
N LEU A 138 5.72 0.35 1.99
CA LEU A 138 4.74 1.40 2.21
C LEU A 138 4.22 1.30 3.63
N GLN A 139 4.29 2.40 4.37
CA GLN A 139 3.85 2.46 5.75
C GLN A 139 3.07 3.74 6.01
N SER A 140 2.07 3.67 6.88
CA SER A 140 1.41 4.85 7.43
C SER A 140 1.42 4.83 8.95
N LYS A 141 1.39 6.01 9.57
CA LYS A 141 0.89 6.15 10.92
C LYS A 141 -0.61 5.86 10.94
N LYS A 142 -1.18 5.73 12.14
CA LYS A 142 -2.64 5.66 12.28
C LYS A 142 -3.25 7.00 11.89
N VAL A 143 -4.07 6.98 10.84
CA VAL A 143 -4.89 8.10 10.41
C VAL A 143 -6.30 7.90 10.97
N THR A 144 -6.87 8.95 11.55
CA THR A 144 -8.24 8.93 12.08
C THR A 144 -9.02 10.07 11.46
N THR A 145 -10.13 9.73 10.84
CA THR A 145 -11.08 10.67 10.24
C THR A 145 -12.40 10.62 11.01
N ASN A 146 -13.37 11.41 10.60
CA ASN A 146 -14.72 11.36 11.20
C ASN A 146 -15.47 10.05 10.90
N THR A 147 -15.04 9.28 9.89
CA THR A 147 -15.75 8.09 9.40
C THR A 147 -15.00 6.80 9.62
N MET A 148 -13.66 6.83 9.71
CA MET A 148 -12.84 5.63 9.87
C MET A 148 -11.50 5.95 10.50
N SER A 149 -10.83 4.92 11.01
CA SER A 149 -9.40 4.97 11.33
C SER A 149 -8.68 3.88 10.56
N PHE A 150 -7.49 4.19 10.02
CA PHE A 150 -6.69 3.21 9.30
C PHE A 150 -5.19 3.42 9.49
N PHE A 151 -4.45 2.36 9.23
CA PHE A 151 -3.01 2.38 8.98
C PHE A 151 -2.66 1.19 8.08
N PHE A 152 -1.53 1.28 7.39
CA PHE A 152 -1.02 0.18 6.58
C PHE A 152 0.48 -0.01 6.74
N ASP A 153 0.90 -1.26 6.57
CA ASP A 153 2.29 -1.67 6.49
C ASP A 153 2.38 -2.82 5.48
N ALA A 154 3.08 -2.59 4.38
CA ALA A 154 3.19 -3.58 3.31
C ALA A 154 4.53 -3.45 2.57
N GLU A 155 5.09 -4.60 2.20
CA GLU A 155 6.15 -4.74 1.22
C GLU A 155 5.54 -5.17 -0.12
N PHE A 156 6.08 -4.67 -1.23
CA PHE A 156 5.54 -4.99 -2.55
C PHE A 156 6.61 -4.95 -3.64
N ALA A 157 6.30 -5.59 -4.78
CA ALA A 157 6.99 -5.40 -6.04
C ALA A 157 6.01 -5.45 -7.21
N ALA A 158 6.09 -4.50 -8.15
CA ALA A 158 5.19 -4.40 -9.28
C ALA A 158 5.92 -4.01 -10.56
N SER A 159 5.39 -4.47 -11.72
CA SER A 159 5.76 -3.90 -13.02
C SER A 159 5.02 -2.58 -13.21
N VAL A 160 5.73 -1.55 -13.65
CA VAL A 160 5.15 -0.27 -14.03
C VAL A 160 4.65 -0.38 -15.47
N LYS A 161 3.38 -0.10 -15.69
CA LYS A 161 2.71 -0.14 -17.00
C LYS A 161 2.53 1.25 -17.58
#